data_13699f3fec7e54439c4dfc7e38afdcde
#
_entry.id   13699f3fec7e54439c4dfc7e38afdcde
#
_cell.length_a   1.000
_cell.length_b   1.000
_cell.length_c   1.000
_cell.angle_alpha   90.00
_cell.angle_beta   90.00
_cell.angle_gamma   90.00
#
_symmetry.space_group_name_H-M   'P 1'
#
loop_
_entity.id
_entity.type
_entity.pdbx_description
1 polymer ?
#
loop_
_entity_poly.entity_id
_entity_poly.type
_entity_poly.pdbx_seq_one_letter_code
_entity_poly.pdbx_strand_id
1 'polypeptide(L)'
;IMEFVSKNNNRKGIINMLTAVTGINWGDEGKGRVIDLLAEQADVVARYQGGNNAGHTVVTDQGKFVLNLLPSGILHSNVVCILGGGMVIDLEHLAGEIQQIREKGITVTPEHLKLSRLATISMPWHRIQDELEEDRLAKTGSAFGSTRRGIAYAYSDKYRKKTLRLGDLLHLDEEPVRSRLKTMLDAKNLELAGCYHQEPMSYPALLSWCEKQAELFAPYICDTGSYLSQALLEGKKVVLEAQLGAMRDIDYGIFPYTSSSSTIAAYGPIGAGIPGTPLDHIVGVLKAYSTCVGAGPFVAEKAMSESWLEELRQAGGEYGAATGRPRRVGPFDAVASRYGLNCQNADQIALTKLDVLSSLKEIPLIVAYQKGDQRITEFDPTEDMGNCTPVIEMVPGWQEDISGCRTYEE
;
A
#
# COMPACT_ATOMS: atom_id res chain seq x y z
N ILE A 1 -15.74 13.90 5.85
CA ILE A 1 -16.63 13.81 4.66
C ILE A 1 -15.79 13.27 3.53
N MET A 2 -16.29 12.26 2.83
CA MET A 2 -15.71 11.79 1.58
C MET A 2 -16.47 12.38 0.42
N GLU A 3 -15.74 13.06 -0.46
CA GLU A 3 -16.30 13.57 -1.69
C GLU A 3 -15.98 12.61 -2.84
N PHE A 4 -17.02 12.13 -3.54
CA PHE A 4 -16.88 11.36 -4.77
C PHE A 4 -17.24 12.24 -5.96
N VAL A 5 -16.24 12.67 -6.71
CA VAL A 5 -16.43 13.41 -7.96
C VAL A 5 -16.31 12.44 -9.13
N SER A 6 -17.42 12.17 -9.82
CA SER A 6 -17.44 11.28 -11.00
C SER A 6 -17.29 12.09 -12.29
N LYS A 7 -16.43 11.62 -13.19
CA LYS A 7 -16.31 12.18 -14.54
C LYS A 7 -17.56 11.95 -15.43
N ASN A 8 -18.47 11.06 -15.01
CA ASN A 8 -19.68 10.71 -15.77
C ASN A 8 -20.95 10.80 -14.90
N ASN A 9 -21.75 11.82 -15.10
CA ASN A 9 -23.01 12.11 -14.36
C ASN A 9 -24.14 11.07 -14.51
N ASN A 10 -23.94 9.89 -15.10
CA ASN A 10 -25.03 8.96 -15.43
C ASN A 10 -24.93 7.55 -14.85
N ARG A 11 -24.03 7.28 -13.87
CA ARG A 11 -23.95 5.94 -13.28
C ARG A 11 -24.37 5.95 -11.82
N LYS A 12 -25.58 5.49 -11.53
CA LYS A 12 -26.06 5.17 -10.19
C LYS A 12 -25.41 3.87 -9.74
N GLY A 13 -24.59 3.95 -8.68
CA GLY A 13 -23.95 2.79 -8.04
C GLY A 13 -22.44 2.97 -7.94
N ILE A 14 -21.93 3.00 -6.70
CA ILE A 14 -20.52 3.27 -6.41
C ILE A 14 -19.65 2.04 -6.69
N ILE A 15 -20.22 0.83 -6.71
CA ILE A 15 -19.51 -0.42 -6.96
C ILE A 15 -20.18 -1.14 -8.12
N ASN A 16 -19.51 -1.20 -9.26
CA ASN A 16 -19.75 -2.20 -10.29
C ASN A 16 -18.96 -3.47 -9.94
N MET A 17 -18.92 -4.46 -10.85
CA MET A 17 -18.40 -5.79 -10.53
C MET A 17 -16.93 -5.77 -10.10
N LEU A 18 -16.06 -4.96 -10.72
CA LEU A 18 -14.63 -4.85 -10.38
C LEU A 18 -14.18 -3.39 -10.21
N THR A 19 -13.95 -2.99 -8.97
CA THR A 19 -13.48 -1.65 -8.61
C THR A 19 -12.08 -1.68 -8.02
N ALA A 20 -11.17 -0.83 -8.49
CA ALA A 20 -9.87 -0.63 -7.86
C ALA A 20 -9.87 0.65 -6.99
N VAL A 21 -9.32 0.57 -5.78
CA VAL A 21 -9.10 1.72 -4.90
C VAL A 21 -7.61 1.95 -4.76
N THR A 22 -7.12 3.10 -5.23
CA THR A 22 -5.70 3.41 -5.35
C THR A 22 -5.34 4.74 -4.70
N GLY A 23 -4.08 4.89 -4.28
CA GLY A 23 -3.55 6.16 -3.83
C GLY A 23 -3.06 7.00 -5.00
N ILE A 24 -3.35 8.28 -4.97
CA ILE A 24 -2.95 9.20 -6.04
C ILE A 24 -1.53 9.73 -5.80
N ASN A 25 -1.15 10.01 -4.56
CA ASN A 25 0.11 10.67 -4.25
C ASN A 25 1.15 9.70 -3.64
N TRP A 26 1.65 9.99 -2.44
CA TRP A 26 2.76 9.27 -1.78
C TRP A 26 2.31 8.12 -0.87
N GLY A 27 1.02 7.87 -0.75
CA GLY A 27 0.42 6.96 0.23
C GLY A 27 -0.16 7.72 1.44
N ASP A 28 -0.77 6.97 2.36
CA ASP A 28 -1.42 7.51 3.57
C ASP A 28 -2.60 8.48 3.29
N GLU A 29 -3.22 8.39 2.12
CA GLU A 29 -4.38 9.20 1.72
C GLU A 29 -5.69 8.79 2.43
N GLY A 30 -5.68 7.68 3.18
CA GLY A 30 -6.87 7.18 3.86
C GLY A 30 -7.61 6.07 3.10
N LYS A 31 -6.92 5.35 2.20
CA LYS A 31 -7.49 4.22 1.43
C LYS A 31 -8.21 3.20 2.30
N GLY A 32 -7.61 2.81 3.45
CA GLY A 32 -8.24 1.85 4.35
C GLY A 32 -9.65 2.23 4.78
N ARG A 33 -9.91 3.52 5.03
CA ARG A 33 -11.26 4.00 5.35
C ARG A 33 -12.19 3.97 4.14
N VAL A 34 -11.69 4.29 2.95
CA VAL A 34 -12.47 4.18 1.71
C VAL A 34 -12.85 2.72 1.42
N ILE A 35 -11.90 1.80 1.58
CA ILE A 35 -12.13 0.36 1.43
C ILE A 35 -13.14 -0.14 2.46
N ASP A 36 -13.03 0.26 3.73
CA ASP A 36 -13.94 -0.12 4.79
C ASP A 36 -15.39 0.27 4.46
N LEU A 37 -15.61 1.49 3.98
CA LEU A 37 -16.92 1.95 3.52
C LEU A 37 -17.43 1.17 2.30
N LEU A 38 -16.57 0.88 1.33
CA LEU A 38 -16.95 0.11 0.15
C LEU A 38 -17.20 -1.36 0.48
N ALA A 39 -16.51 -1.89 1.50
CA ALA A 39 -16.67 -3.26 1.97
C ALA A 39 -18.07 -3.57 2.52
N GLU A 40 -18.80 -2.56 3.00
CA GLU A 40 -20.22 -2.73 3.41
C GLU A 40 -21.08 -3.29 2.26
N GLN A 41 -20.71 -3.02 1.01
CA GLN A 41 -21.46 -3.44 -0.17
C GLN A 41 -20.67 -4.41 -1.07
N ALA A 42 -19.44 -4.75 -0.71
CA ALA A 42 -18.60 -5.67 -1.45
C ALA A 42 -18.81 -7.12 -0.99
N ASP A 43 -18.66 -8.06 -1.91
CA ASP A 43 -18.59 -9.49 -1.62
C ASP A 43 -17.14 -9.95 -1.41
N VAL A 44 -16.19 -9.29 -2.09
CA VAL A 44 -14.78 -9.66 -2.04
C VAL A 44 -13.90 -8.41 -1.98
N VAL A 45 -12.89 -8.42 -1.10
CA VAL A 45 -11.81 -7.42 -1.08
C VAL A 45 -10.47 -8.12 -1.30
N ALA A 46 -9.74 -7.74 -2.35
CA ALA A 46 -8.49 -8.38 -2.72
C ALA A 46 -7.32 -7.39 -2.76
N ARG A 47 -6.25 -7.66 -2.02
CA ARG A 47 -4.97 -6.96 -2.17
C ARG A 47 -4.17 -7.60 -3.29
N TYR A 48 -3.58 -6.77 -4.15
CA TYR A 48 -2.96 -7.25 -5.37
C TYR A 48 -1.44 -7.02 -5.46
N GLN A 49 -0.86 -6.22 -4.55
CA GLN A 49 0.56 -5.88 -4.57
C GLN A 49 1.07 -5.48 -3.17
N GLY A 50 2.39 -5.34 -3.02
CA GLY A 50 3.04 -4.95 -1.78
C GLY A 50 3.21 -6.13 -0.81
N GLY A 51 3.37 -5.81 0.45
CA GLY A 51 3.56 -6.74 1.55
C GLY A 51 3.20 -6.07 2.87
N ASN A 52 3.93 -6.37 3.95
CA ASN A 52 3.73 -5.81 5.28
C ASN A 52 4.44 -4.46 5.53
N ASN A 53 4.85 -3.76 4.47
CA ASN A 53 5.56 -2.48 4.54
C ASN A 53 4.67 -1.25 4.72
N ALA A 54 3.36 -1.35 4.51
CA ALA A 54 2.42 -0.27 4.77
C ALA A 54 1.39 -0.69 5.82
N GLY A 55 0.91 0.26 6.61
CA GLY A 55 -0.12 0.04 7.61
C GLY A 55 -1.39 0.82 7.24
N HIS A 56 -2.52 0.13 7.18
CA HIS A 56 -3.84 0.75 7.07
C HIS A 56 -4.46 0.82 8.46
N THR A 57 -4.78 2.02 8.92
CA THR A 57 -5.52 2.18 10.18
C THR A 57 -7.00 2.33 9.86
N VAL A 58 -7.81 1.43 10.42
CA VAL A 58 -9.28 1.49 10.37
C VAL A 58 -9.80 1.63 11.78
N VAL A 59 -10.73 2.55 12.00
CA VAL A 59 -11.39 2.78 13.27
C VAL A 59 -12.85 2.40 13.10
N THR A 60 -13.31 1.44 13.91
CA THR A 60 -14.69 0.97 13.96
C THR A 60 -15.22 1.09 15.39
N ASP A 61 -16.48 0.76 15.60
CA ASP A 61 -17.08 0.70 16.95
C ASP A 61 -16.40 -0.34 17.86
N GLN A 62 -15.71 -1.34 17.27
CA GLN A 62 -14.92 -2.34 17.99
C GLN A 62 -13.50 -1.86 18.34
N GLY A 63 -13.13 -0.66 17.92
CA GLY A 63 -11.85 -0.04 18.22
C GLY A 63 -10.97 0.24 17.01
N LYS A 64 -9.70 0.48 17.28
CA LYS A 64 -8.67 0.80 16.26
C LYS A 64 -7.96 -0.48 15.82
N PHE A 65 -7.93 -0.70 14.50
CA PHE A 65 -7.21 -1.80 13.84
C PHE A 65 -6.08 -1.22 12.99
N VAL A 66 -4.92 -1.85 13.06
CA VAL A 66 -3.78 -1.53 12.19
C VAL A 66 -3.49 -2.78 11.35
N LEU A 67 -3.83 -2.72 10.07
CA LEU A 67 -3.69 -3.83 9.12
C LEU A 67 -2.48 -3.59 8.23
N ASN A 68 -1.65 -4.61 8.06
CA ASN A 68 -0.46 -4.54 7.20
C ASN A 68 -0.61 -5.43 5.96
N LEU A 69 -0.93 -6.72 6.14
CA LEU A 69 -1.16 -7.70 5.07
C LEU A 69 -2.64 -7.93 4.81
N LEU A 70 -3.45 -8.03 5.86
CA LEU A 70 -4.87 -8.28 5.72
C LEU A 70 -5.57 -7.12 5.00
N PRO A 71 -6.47 -7.39 4.05
CA PRO A 71 -7.32 -6.37 3.45
C PRO A 71 -8.24 -5.73 4.49
N SER A 72 -8.60 -4.45 4.29
CA SER A 72 -9.50 -3.73 5.21
C SER A 72 -10.88 -4.37 5.33
N GLY A 73 -11.32 -5.10 4.28
CA GLY A 73 -12.57 -5.88 4.29
C GLY A 73 -12.65 -7.00 5.32
N ILE A 74 -11.51 -7.41 5.94
CA ILE A 74 -11.49 -8.48 6.95
C ILE A 74 -12.33 -8.14 8.19
N LEU A 75 -12.63 -6.86 8.40
CA LEU A 75 -13.46 -6.41 9.51
C LEU A 75 -14.96 -6.68 9.29
N HIS A 76 -15.36 -7.07 8.08
CA HIS A 76 -16.74 -7.38 7.70
C HIS A 76 -16.91 -8.89 7.51
N SER A 77 -17.76 -9.52 8.33
CA SER A 77 -17.93 -10.98 8.37
C SER A 77 -18.53 -11.60 7.11
N ASN A 78 -19.16 -10.81 6.27
CA ASN A 78 -19.76 -11.22 4.98
C ASN A 78 -18.81 -11.05 3.79
N VAL A 79 -17.62 -10.51 4.00
CA VAL A 79 -16.65 -10.21 2.93
C VAL A 79 -15.57 -11.28 2.87
N VAL A 80 -15.29 -11.80 1.68
CA VAL A 80 -14.15 -12.67 1.46
C VAL A 80 -12.91 -11.82 1.15
N CYS A 81 -11.85 -12.00 1.93
CA CYS A 81 -10.58 -11.30 1.77
C CYS A 81 -9.57 -12.15 1.02
N ILE A 82 -8.84 -11.54 0.08
CA ILE A 82 -7.85 -12.24 -0.75
C ILE A 82 -6.50 -11.53 -0.68
N LEU A 83 -5.44 -12.31 -0.46
CA LEU A 83 -4.07 -11.91 -0.72
C LEU A 83 -3.64 -12.45 -2.08
N GLY A 84 -3.54 -11.57 -3.07
CA GLY A 84 -3.33 -11.92 -4.48
C GLY A 84 -1.91 -12.34 -4.82
N GLY A 85 -1.74 -12.93 -6.01
CA GLY A 85 -0.47 -13.46 -6.50
C GLY A 85 0.64 -12.42 -6.73
N GLY A 86 0.27 -11.13 -6.84
CA GLY A 86 1.23 -10.03 -6.96
C GLY A 86 1.96 -9.67 -5.66
N MET A 87 1.45 -10.09 -4.51
CA MET A 87 2.00 -9.78 -3.19
C MET A 87 3.26 -10.57 -2.84
N VAL A 88 4.02 -10.03 -1.89
CA VAL A 88 5.05 -10.74 -1.11
C VAL A 88 4.55 -10.86 0.33
N ILE A 89 4.48 -12.07 0.86
CA ILE A 89 3.79 -12.37 2.11
C ILE A 89 4.79 -12.86 3.16
N ASP A 90 4.94 -12.08 4.22
CA ASP A 90 5.60 -12.47 5.46
C ASP A 90 4.61 -13.28 6.30
N LEU A 91 4.81 -14.59 6.35
CA LEU A 91 3.88 -15.52 6.99
C LEU A 91 3.87 -15.40 8.53
N GLU A 92 5.01 -15.08 9.13
CA GLU A 92 5.06 -14.86 10.58
C GLU A 92 4.30 -13.59 10.96
N HIS A 93 4.49 -12.53 10.18
CA HIS A 93 3.74 -11.29 10.38
C HIS A 93 2.24 -11.51 10.17
N LEU A 94 1.86 -12.24 9.12
CA LEU A 94 0.45 -12.57 8.84
C LEU A 94 -0.19 -13.39 9.97
N ALA A 95 0.53 -14.38 10.52
CA ALA A 95 0.05 -15.16 11.67
C ALA A 95 -0.20 -14.27 12.89
N GLY A 96 0.73 -13.37 13.19
CA GLY A 96 0.58 -12.40 14.28
C GLY A 96 -0.60 -11.43 14.06
N GLU A 97 -0.78 -10.95 12.84
CA GLU A 97 -1.87 -10.05 12.48
C GLU A 97 -3.25 -10.76 12.60
N ILE A 98 -3.37 -12.00 12.13
CA ILE A 98 -4.57 -12.82 12.30
C ILE A 98 -4.88 -13.04 13.78
N GLN A 99 -3.88 -13.34 14.60
CA GLN A 99 -4.04 -13.54 16.02
C GLN A 99 -4.57 -12.27 16.72
N GLN A 100 -3.97 -11.11 16.43
CA GLN A 100 -4.42 -9.82 17.00
C GLN A 100 -5.88 -9.48 16.65
N ILE A 101 -6.31 -9.80 15.44
CA ILE A 101 -7.70 -9.57 15.01
C ILE A 101 -8.66 -10.53 15.70
N ARG A 102 -8.28 -11.81 15.85
CA ARG A 102 -9.07 -12.80 16.60
C ARG A 102 -9.22 -12.43 18.08
N GLU A 103 -8.19 -11.88 18.70
CA GLU A 103 -8.25 -11.40 20.09
C GLU A 103 -9.23 -10.23 20.27
N LYS A 104 -9.53 -9.52 19.20
CA LYS A 104 -10.56 -8.46 19.17
C LYS A 104 -11.94 -8.98 18.74
N GLY A 105 -12.14 -10.32 18.68
CA GLY A 105 -13.41 -10.94 18.41
C GLY A 105 -13.77 -11.13 16.94
N ILE A 106 -12.86 -10.84 16.01
CA ILE A 106 -13.10 -11.06 14.58
C ILE A 106 -12.65 -12.47 14.19
N THR A 107 -13.58 -13.24 13.61
CA THR A 107 -13.28 -14.60 13.14
C THR A 107 -12.56 -14.54 11.79
N VAL A 108 -11.41 -15.22 11.69
CA VAL A 108 -10.65 -15.38 10.43
C VAL A 108 -10.52 -16.87 10.13
N THR A 109 -11.25 -17.34 9.12
CA THR A 109 -11.26 -18.74 8.67
C THR A 109 -10.87 -18.84 7.20
N PRO A 110 -10.59 -20.04 6.66
CA PRO A 110 -10.32 -20.23 5.24
C PRO A 110 -11.46 -19.81 4.30
N GLU A 111 -12.68 -19.72 4.79
CA GLU A 111 -13.83 -19.20 4.04
C GLU A 111 -13.74 -17.66 3.90
N HIS A 112 -13.26 -16.97 4.93
CA HIS A 112 -13.14 -15.51 4.95
C HIS A 112 -11.81 -14.97 4.39
N LEU A 113 -10.72 -15.74 4.50
CA LEU A 113 -9.40 -15.34 4.02
C LEU A 113 -8.85 -16.38 3.05
N LYS A 114 -8.43 -15.94 1.87
CA LYS A 114 -7.81 -16.78 0.85
C LYS A 114 -6.45 -16.23 0.46
N LEU A 115 -5.47 -17.13 0.40
CA LEU A 115 -4.09 -16.82 0.01
C LEU A 115 -3.82 -17.39 -1.37
N SER A 116 -3.37 -16.56 -2.30
CA SER A 116 -3.03 -17.03 -3.63
C SER A 116 -1.84 -18.00 -3.59
N ARG A 117 -2.02 -19.19 -4.13
CA ARG A 117 -0.91 -20.15 -4.34
C ARG A 117 0.25 -19.56 -5.15
N LEU A 118 0.02 -18.49 -5.92
CA LEU A 118 1.02 -17.79 -6.73
C LEU A 118 1.75 -16.68 -5.98
N ALA A 119 1.28 -16.27 -4.79
CA ALA A 119 1.92 -15.23 -4.00
C ALA A 119 3.32 -15.68 -3.56
N THR A 120 4.24 -14.71 -3.52
CA THR A 120 5.63 -14.95 -3.15
C THR A 120 5.78 -14.95 -1.63
N ILE A 121 6.53 -15.91 -1.10
CA ILE A 121 6.88 -15.94 0.32
C ILE A 121 8.01 -14.94 0.58
N SER A 122 7.81 -14.03 1.53
CA SER A 122 8.91 -13.28 2.14
C SER A 122 9.65 -14.23 3.09
N MET A 123 10.77 -14.77 2.62
CA MET A 123 11.58 -15.72 3.37
C MET A 123 12.32 -15.01 4.52
N PRO A 124 12.68 -15.70 5.59
CA PRO A 124 13.36 -15.09 6.77
C PRO A 124 14.58 -14.24 6.41
N TRP A 125 15.35 -14.66 5.41
CA TRP A 125 16.55 -13.90 4.97
C TRP A 125 16.25 -12.55 4.35
N HIS A 126 15.05 -12.31 3.80
CA HIS A 126 14.71 -11.03 3.17
C HIS A 126 14.71 -9.88 4.20
N ARG A 127 14.11 -10.14 5.36
CA ARG A 127 14.10 -9.18 6.47
C ARG A 127 15.50 -8.97 7.03
N ILE A 128 16.23 -10.05 7.28
CA ILE A 128 17.63 -9.99 7.77
C ILE A 128 18.48 -9.13 6.81
N GLN A 129 18.37 -9.37 5.52
CA GLN A 129 19.12 -8.64 4.50
C GLN A 129 18.78 -7.15 4.47
N ASP A 130 17.48 -6.79 4.57
CA ASP A 130 17.02 -5.40 4.60
C ASP A 130 17.54 -4.66 5.86
N GLU A 131 17.48 -5.30 7.02
CA GLU A 131 18.01 -4.77 8.28
C GLU A 131 19.53 -4.52 8.20
N LEU A 132 20.29 -5.49 7.70
CA LEU A 132 21.75 -5.41 7.58
C LEU A 132 22.18 -4.33 6.57
N GLU A 133 21.49 -4.22 5.45
CA GLU A 133 21.82 -3.21 4.44
C GLU A 133 21.51 -1.79 4.94
N GLU A 134 20.36 -1.58 5.57
CA GLU A 134 20.05 -0.28 6.18
C GLU A 134 21.07 0.11 7.24
N ASP A 135 21.52 -0.84 8.09
CA ASP A 135 22.55 -0.59 9.09
C ASP A 135 23.91 -0.30 8.46
N ARG A 136 24.25 -0.96 7.36
CA ARG A 136 25.46 -0.69 6.58
C ARG A 136 25.44 0.72 5.97
N LEU A 137 24.34 1.09 5.33
CA LEU A 137 24.15 2.40 4.71
C LEU A 137 24.09 3.53 5.74
N ALA A 138 23.51 3.29 6.90
CA ALA A 138 23.45 4.27 7.99
C ALA A 138 24.87 4.72 8.44
N LYS A 139 25.85 3.81 8.42
CA LYS A 139 27.25 4.12 8.78
C LYS A 139 27.91 5.11 7.81
N THR A 140 27.44 5.19 6.57
CA THR A 140 27.93 6.10 5.52
C THR A 140 27.03 7.32 5.31
N GLY A 141 25.97 7.45 6.11
CA GLY A 141 24.99 8.53 5.94
C GLY A 141 24.08 8.37 4.71
N SER A 142 24.05 7.18 4.11
CA SER A 142 23.33 6.87 2.88
C SER A 142 22.12 5.97 3.12
N ALA A 143 21.61 5.87 4.35
CA ALA A 143 20.45 5.06 4.67
C ALA A 143 19.24 5.47 3.82
N PHE A 144 18.57 4.48 3.25
CA PHE A 144 17.43 4.69 2.38
C PHE A 144 16.14 5.02 3.17
N GLY A 145 16.08 4.61 4.44
CA GLY A 145 14.88 4.71 5.27
C GLY A 145 13.88 3.60 4.98
N SER A 146 14.38 2.40 4.68
CA SER A 146 13.58 1.20 4.49
C SER A 146 12.69 0.93 5.71
N THR A 147 11.56 0.26 5.48
CA THR A 147 10.69 -0.23 6.56
C THR A 147 11.29 -1.42 7.32
N ARG A 148 12.44 -1.94 6.87
CA ARG A 148 13.12 -3.13 7.42
C ARG A 148 12.25 -4.40 7.43
N ARG A 149 11.35 -4.50 6.41
CA ARG A 149 10.42 -5.63 6.24
C ARG A 149 10.83 -6.59 5.12
N GLY A 150 11.98 -6.36 4.49
CA GLY A 150 12.50 -7.23 3.43
C GLY A 150 11.78 -7.15 2.10
N ILE A 151 10.95 -6.13 1.87
CA ILE A 151 10.07 -6.05 0.70
C ILE A 151 10.87 -5.97 -0.60
N ALA A 152 11.88 -5.09 -0.67
CA ALA A 152 12.71 -4.95 -1.87
C ALA A 152 13.44 -6.26 -2.21
N TYR A 153 13.95 -6.95 -1.19
CA TYR A 153 14.65 -8.22 -1.35
C TYR A 153 13.72 -9.35 -1.78
N ALA A 154 12.50 -9.42 -1.23
CA ALA A 154 11.50 -10.39 -1.63
C ALA A 154 11.06 -10.21 -3.09
N TYR A 155 10.84 -8.96 -3.54
CA TYR A 155 10.55 -8.67 -4.94
C TYR A 155 11.76 -8.93 -5.84
N SER A 156 12.97 -8.55 -5.43
CA SER A 156 14.20 -8.88 -6.18
C SER A 156 14.32 -10.38 -6.41
N ASP A 157 14.18 -11.18 -5.35
CA ASP A 157 14.28 -12.63 -5.45
C ASP A 157 13.11 -13.26 -6.23
N LYS A 158 11.91 -12.66 -6.20
CA LYS A 158 10.78 -13.02 -7.09
C LYS A 158 11.18 -12.90 -8.56
N TYR A 159 11.75 -11.77 -8.97
CA TYR A 159 12.17 -11.54 -10.36
C TYR A 159 13.42 -12.36 -10.75
N ARG A 160 14.31 -12.61 -9.80
CA ARG A 160 15.45 -13.54 -9.96
C ARG A 160 15.03 -15.01 -9.92
N LYS A 161 13.76 -15.34 -9.60
CA LYS A 161 13.21 -16.70 -9.41
C LYS A 161 13.97 -17.47 -8.31
N LYS A 162 14.32 -16.78 -7.23
CA LYS A 162 15.13 -17.25 -6.08
C LYS A 162 14.31 -17.28 -4.78
N THR A 163 13.00 -17.55 -4.87
CA THR A 163 12.12 -17.65 -3.72
C THR A 163 11.06 -18.74 -3.94
N LEU A 164 10.32 -19.09 -2.88
CA LEU A 164 9.15 -19.96 -2.96
C LEU A 164 7.88 -19.15 -3.16
N ARG A 165 6.88 -19.77 -3.77
CA ARG A 165 5.49 -19.34 -3.75
C ARG A 165 4.71 -20.07 -2.66
N LEU A 166 3.59 -19.53 -2.23
CA LEU A 166 2.75 -20.18 -1.22
C LEU A 166 2.31 -21.60 -1.63
N GLY A 167 2.03 -21.83 -2.92
CA GLY A 167 1.72 -23.15 -3.43
C GLY A 167 2.83 -24.19 -3.21
N ASP A 168 4.10 -23.78 -3.15
CA ASP A 168 5.22 -24.69 -2.88
C ASP A 168 5.16 -25.28 -1.46
N LEU A 169 4.51 -24.58 -0.50
CA LEU A 169 4.33 -25.10 0.86
C LEU A 169 3.47 -26.36 0.91
N LEU A 170 2.58 -26.55 -0.07
CA LEU A 170 1.72 -27.72 -0.17
C LEU A 170 2.45 -28.96 -0.70
N HIS A 171 3.71 -28.80 -1.14
CA HIS A 171 4.54 -29.81 -1.79
C HIS A 171 5.95 -29.91 -1.16
N LEU A 172 6.07 -29.55 0.14
CA LEU A 172 7.37 -29.57 0.85
C LEU A 172 7.95 -30.96 1.02
N ASP A 173 7.17 -32.01 0.92
CA ASP A 173 7.60 -33.42 0.93
C ASP A 173 8.23 -33.85 -0.40
N GLU A 174 8.02 -33.12 -1.48
CA GLU A 174 8.53 -33.42 -2.80
C GLU A 174 9.99 -32.99 -2.97
N GLU A 175 10.84 -33.88 -3.51
CA GLU A 175 12.27 -33.63 -3.72
C GLU A 175 12.58 -32.37 -4.55
N PRO A 176 11.84 -32.05 -5.63
CA PRO A 176 12.10 -30.84 -6.42
C PRO A 176 11.96 -29.54 -5.60
N VAL A 177 11.02 -29.49 -4.65
CA VAL A 177 10.81 -28.32 -3.79
C VAL A 177 11.94 -28.21 -2.76
N ARG A 178 12.31 -29.33 -2.12
CA ARG A 178 13.40 -29.40 -1.13
C ARG A 178 14.74 -29.04 -1.75
N SER A 179 15.06 -29.60 -2.91
CA SER A 179 16.31 -29.33 -3.63
C SER A 179 16.40 -27.84 -4.03
N ARG A 180 15.28 -27.25 -4.52
CA ARG A 180 15.19 -25.83 -4.83
C ARG A 180 15.41 -24.96 -3.58
N LEU A 181 14.73 -25.28 -2.47
CA LEU A 181 14.87 -24.58 -1.20
C LEU A 181 16.33 -24.58 -0.72
N LYS A 182 16.99 -25.76 -0.77
CA LYS A 182 18.40 -25.88 -0.40
C LYS A 182 19.31 -25.03 -1.29
N THR A 183 19.14 -25.12 -2.60
CA THR A 183 19.95 -24.33 -3.56
C THR A 183 19.80 -22.83 -3.33
N MET A 184 18.59 -22.36 -3.04
CA MET A 184 18.33 -20.95 -2.73
C MET A 184 18.99 -20.53 -1.44
N LEU A 185 18.90 -21.36 -0.38
CA LEU A 185 19.56 -21.11 0.90
C LEU A 185 21.09 -21.04 0.77
N ASP A 186 21.69 -22.00 0.05
CA ASP A 186 23.14 -22.05 -0.16
C ASP A 186 23.62 -20.74 -0.86
N ALA A 187 22.90 -20.30 -1.89
CA ALA A 187 23.20 -19.04 -2.58
C ALA A 187 23.02 -17.81 -1.66
N LYS A 188 21.98 -17.80 -0.84
CA LYS A 188 21.71 -16.71 0.10
C LYS A 188 22.74 -16.66 1.24
N ASN A 189 23.16 -17.80 1.74
CA ASN A 189 24.22 -17.89 2.75
C ASN A 189 25.56 -17.32 2.22
N LEU A 190 25.90 -17.58 0.95
CA LEU A 190 27.08 -16.96 0.32
C LEU A 190 26.96 -15.43 0.27
N GLU A 191 25.77 -14.91 -0.08
CA GLU A 191 25.51 -13.48 -0.13
C GLU A 191 25.60 -12.84 1.28
N LEU A 192 24.94 -13.44 2.27
CA LEU A 192 24.93 -12.95 3.65
C LEU A 192 26.31 -13.00 4.30
N ALA A 193 27.06 -14.07 4.10
CA ALA A 193 28.42 -14.20 4.61
C ALA A 193 29.38 -13.22 3.93
N GLY A 194 29.35 -13.13 2.60
CA GLY A 194 30.26 -12.29 1.82
C GLY A 194 30.02 -10.79 1.98
N CYS A 195 28.77 -10.36 1.99
CA CYS A 195 28.41 -8.93 2.06
C CYS A 195 28.27 -8.40 3.47
N TYR A 196 27.81 -9.23 4.42
CA TYR A 196 27.41 -8.77 5.75
C TYR A 196 28.09 -9.53 6.89
N HIS A 197 28.99 -10.48 6.60
CA HIS A 197 29.71 -11.28 7.60
C HIS A 197 28.79 -12.02 8.57
N GLN A 198 27.63 -12.49 8.06
CA GLN A 198 26.65 -13.24 8.84
C GLN A 198 26.96 -14.73 8.83
N GLU A 199 26.65 -15.39 9.95
CA GLU A 199 26.69 -16.85 10.02
C GLU A 199 25.66 -17.47 9.09
N PRO A 200 25.97 -18.62 8.45
CA PRO A 200 25.06 -19.29 7.56
C PRO A 200 23.77 -19.74 8.27
N MET A 201 22.63 -19.54 7.62
CA MET A 201 21.35 -20.11 8.06
C MET A 201 21.34 -21.62 7.87
N SER A 202 20.83 -22.34 8.85
CA SER A 202 20.72 -23.81 8.83
C SER A 202 19.58 -24.29 7.94
N TYR A 203 19.86 -25.23 7.01
CA TYR A 203 18.82 -25.83 6.18
C TYR A 203 17.73 -26.57 7.00
N PRO A 204 18.07 -27.42 8.00
CA PRO A 204 17.05 -28.04 8.85
C PRO A 204 16.15 -27.02 9.56
N ALA A 205 16.71 -25.90 10.05
CA ALA A 205 15.92 -24.86 10.69
C ALA A 205 14.99 -24.16 9.71
N LEU A 206 15.47 -23.88 8.48
CA LEU A 206 14.66 -23.27 7.44
C LEU A 206 13.54 -24.20 6.98
N LEU A 207 13.84 -25.49 6.80
CA LEU A 207 12.82 -26.50 6.42
C LEU A 207 11.74 -26.61 7.50
N SER A 208 12.14 -26.68 8.78
CA SER A 208 11.19 -26.73 9.90
C SER A 208 10.34 -25.46 9.97
N TRP A 209 10.91 -24.29 9.65
CA TRP A 209 10.15 -23.06 9.52
C TRP A 209 9.10 -23.17 8.39
N CYS A 210 9.48 -23.64 7.21
CA CYS A 210 8.54 -23.85 6.09
C CYS A 210 7.42 -24.84 6.46
N GLU A 211 7.75 -25.95 7.12
CA GLU A 211 6.78 -26.97 7.57
C GLU A 211 5.77 -26.37 8.56
N LYS A 212 6.22 -25.57 9.51
CA LYS A 212 5.35 -24.85 10.44
C LYS A 212 4.42 -23.87 9.72
N GLN A 213 4.95 -23.12 8.74
CA GLN A 213 4.11 -22.20 7.96
C GLN A 213 3.09 -22.96 7.07
N ALA A 214 3.50 -24.10 6.51
CA ALA A 214 2.59 -24.97 5.76
C ALA A 214 1.44 -25.47 6.63
N GLU A 215 1.71 -25.97 7.83
CA GLU A 215 0.68 -26.41 8.78
C GLU A 215 -0.35 -25.31 9.09
N LEU A 216 0.13 -24.09 9.33
CA LEU A 216 -0.74 -22.95 9.67
C LEU A 216 -1.57 -22.46 8.49
N PHE A 217 -0.99 -22.41 7.29
CA PHE A 217 -1.58 -21.70 6.17
C PHE A 217 -2.10 -22.59 5.03
N ALA A 218 -1.82 -23.90 5.02
CA ALA A 218 -2.34 -24.80 3.98
C ALA A 218 -3.86 -24.68 3.76
N PRO A 219 -4.71 -24.56 4.80
CA PRO A 219 -6.16 -24.41 4.61
C PRO A 219 -6.57 -23.12 3.88
N TYR A 220 -5.74 -22.09 3.91
CA TYR A 220 -6.01 -20.77 3.31
C TYR A 220 -5.50 -20.68 1.86
N ILE A 221 -4.54 -21.53 1.47
CA ILE A 221 -3.88 -21.48 0.16
C ILE A 221 -4.78 -22.10 -0.91
N CYS A 222 -5.10 -21.30 -1.94
CA CYS A 222 -5.95 -21.78 -3.02
C CYS A 222 -5.66 -21.07 -4.35
N ASP A 223 -6.41 -21.43 -5.39
CA ASP A 223 -6.44 -20.73 -6.67
C ASP A 223 -7.37 -19.50 -6.57
N THR A 224 -6.83 -18.40 -6.12
CA THR A 224 -7.59 -17.15 -5.96
C THR A 224 -8.02 -16.53 -7.28
N GLY A 225 -7.28 -16.79 -8.38
CA GLY A 225 -7.65 -16.30 -9.71
C GLY A 225 -8.93 -16.95 -10.22
N SER A 226 -9.02 -18.28 -10.12
CA SER A 226 -10.25 -19.01 -10.44
C SER A 226 -11.42 -18.59 -9.54
N TYR A 227 -11.16 -18.40 -8.23
CA TYR A 227 -12.18 -17.94 -7.30
C TYR A 227 -12.72 -16.55 -7.70
N LEU A 228 -11.84 -15.56 -7.98
CA LEU A 228 -12.23 -14.21 -8.41
C LEU A 228 -12.97 -14.21 -9.74
N SER A 229 -12.51 -15.00 -10.71
CA SER A 229 -13.18 -15.14 -12.01
C SER A 229 -14.60 -15.68 -11.85
N GLN A 230 -14.79 -16.70 -11.01
CA GLN A 230 -16.10 -17.24 -10.72
C GLN A 230 -17.00 -16.25 -9.98
N ALA A 231 -16.45 -15.52 -8.99
CA ALA A 231 -17.19 -14.49 -8.25
C ALA A 231 -17.72 -13.39 -9.20
N LEU A 232 -16.89 -12.93 -10.14
CA LEU A 232 -17.30 -11.93 -11.14
C LEU A 232 -18.39 -12.49 -12.09
N LEU A 233 -18.28 -13.75 -12.52
CA LEU A 233 -19.31 -14.42 -13.33
C LEU A 233 -20.66 -14.54 -12.59
N GLU A 234 -20.61 -14.69 -11.27
CA GLU A 234 -21.80 -14.72 -10.40
C GLU A 234 -22.36 -13.32 -10.11
N GLY A 235 -21.76 -12.26 -10.67
CA GLY A 235 -22.18 -10.88 -10.43
C GLY A 235 -21.79 -10.31 -9.08
N LYS A 236 -20.82 -10.93 -8.39
CA LYS A 236 -20.29 -10.45 -7.12
C LYS A 236 -19.46 -9.18 -7.31
N LYS A 237 -19.55 -8.30 -6.31
CA LYS A 237 -18.81 -7.03 -6.27
C LYS A 237 -17.42 -7.25 -5.67
N VAL A 238 -16.39 -7.02 -6.47
CA VAL A 238 -14.99 -7.19 -6.10
C VAL A 238 -14.31 -5.83 -5.98
N VAL A 239 -13.65 -5.58 -4.85
CA VAL A 239 -12.83 -4.39 -4.62
C VAL A 239 -11.37 -4.80 -4.57
N LEU A 240 -10.54 -4.18 -5.40
CA LEU A 240 -9.08 -4.32 -5.39
C LEU A 240 -8.46 -3.22 -4.54
N GLU A 241 -7.80 -3.61 -3.45
CA GLU A 241 -7.17 -2.70 -2.50
C GLU A 241 -5.69 -2.52 -2.82
N ALA A 242 -5.32 -1.30 -3.24
CA ALA A 242 -3.92 -0.93 -3.43
C ALA A 242 -3.22 -0.54 -2.12
N GLN A 243 -1.91 -0.61 -2.16
CA GLN A 243 -1.01 -0.12 -1.13
C GLN A 243 -0.18 1.05 -1.68
N LEU A 244 0.10 2.06 -0.83
CA LEU A 244 0.83 3.28 -1.22
C LEU A 244 0.07 4.13 -2.25
N GLY A 245 0.78 4.87 -3.11
CA GLY A 245 0.22 5.73 -4.14
C GLY A 245 1.15 5.83 -5.34
N ALA A 246 0.70 6.52 -6.40
CA ALA A 246 1.38 6.59 -7.68
C ALA A 246 2.84 7.10 -7.58
N MET A 247 3.12 8.06 -6.68
CA MET A 247 4.47 8.57 -6.47
C MET A 247 5.44 7.53 -5.88
N ARG A 248 4.94 6.41 -5.38
CA ARG A 248 5.72 5.29 -4.84
C ARG A 248 5.70 4.06 -5.75
N ASP A 249 5.14 4.17 -6.95
CA ASP A 249 5.18 3.10 -7.94
C ASP A 249 6.62 2.82 -8.39
N ILE A 250 6.92 1.54 -8.67
CA ILE A 250 8.29 1.14 -9.06
C ILE A 250 8.72 1.73 -10.40
N ASP A 251 7.79 1.89 -11.35
CA ASP A 251 8.05 2.33 -12.71
C ASP A 251 7.71 3.82 -12.91
N TYR A 252 6.63 4.31 -12.30
CA TYR A 252 6.10 5.66 -12.49
C TYR A 252 6.32 6.61 -11.31
N GLY A 253 6.88 6.12 -10.21
CA GLY A 253 7.14 6.91 -9.01
C GLY A 253 8.45 7.69 -9.06
N ILE A 254 8.76 8.37 -7.97
CA ILE A 254 9.97 9.20 -7.79
C ILE A 254 11.21 8.34 -7.50
N PHE A 255 11.62 7.53 -8.46
CA PHE A 255 12.77 6.64 -8.31
C PHE A 255 14.04 7.40 -7.88
N PRO A 256 14.85 6.87 -6.93
CA PRO A 256 14.77 5.54 -6.30
C PRO A 256 13.88 5.47 -5.04
N TYR A 257 13.17 6.53 -4.69
CA TYR A 257 12.34 6.62 -3.48
C TYR A 257 10.95 5.98 -3.69
N THR A 258 10.92 4.79 -4.24
CA THR A 258 9.72 4.03 -4.59
C THR A 258 9.53 2.79 -3.72
N SER A 259 8.37 2.16 -3.77
CA SER A 259 8.18 0.77 -3.37
C SER A 259 8.73 -0.15 -4.47
N SER A 260 8.91 -1.43 -4.15
CA SER A 260 9.37 -2.43 -5.13
C SER A 260 8.21 -3.13 -5.86
N SER A 261 7.02 -2.52 -5.85
CA SER A 261 5.83 -3.10 -6.47
C SER A 261 5.06 -2.05 -7.28
N SER A 262 4.24 -2.51 -8.24
CA SER A 262 3.37 -1.62 -8.99
C SER A 262 2.15 -1.22 -8.16
N THR A 263 2.01 0.08 -7.90
CA THR A 263 0.90 0.69 -7.16
C THR A 263 -0.22 1.19 -8.08
N ILE A 264 -0.03 1.01 -9.41
CA ILE A 264 -0.95 1.49 -10.43
C ILE A 264 -2.18 0.57 -10.53
N ALA A 265 -3.36 1.16 -10.71
CA ALA A 265 -4.64 0.45 -10.81
C ALA A 265 -4.62 -0.64 -11.90
N ALA A 266 -4.01 -0.35 -13.04
CA ALA A 266 -3.90 -1.28 -14.16
C ALA A 266 -3.19 -2.60 -13.81
N TYR A 267 -2.33 -2.63 -12.79
CA TYR A 267 -1.72 -3.84 -12.28
C TYR A 267 -2.69 -4.67 -11.40
N GLY A 268 -3.77 -4.05 -10.93
CA GLY A 268 -4.74 -4.67 -10.01
C GLY A 268 -5.22 -6.05 -10.47
N PRO A 269 -5.82 -6.18 -11.66
CA PRO A 269 -6.25 -7.48 -12.18
C PRO A 269 -5.11 -8.50 -12.33
N ILE A 270 -3.91 -8.06 -12.74
CA ILE A 270 -2.73 -8.93 -12.87
C ILE A 270 -2.31 -9.45 -11.50
N GLY A 271 -2.16 -8.55 -10.54
CA GLY A 271 -1.72 -8.91 -9.18
C GLY A 271 -2.77 -9.70 -8.39
N ALA A 272 -4.05 -9.50 -8.66
CA ALA A 272 -5.14 -10.29 -8.08
C ALA A 272 -5.25 -11.71 -8.67
N GLY A 273 -4.71 -11.93 -9.89
CA GLY A 273 -4.73 -13.24 -10.57
C GLY A 273 -5.83 -13.41 -11.60
N ILE A 274 -6.39 -12.31 -12.10
CA ILE A 274 -7.40 -12.24 -13.16
C ILE A 274 -6.93 -11.35 -14.32
N PRO A 275 -5.76 -11.65 -14.93
CA PRO A 275 -5.18 -10.82 -15.98
C PRO A 275 -6.14 -10.70 -17.17
N GLY A 276 -6.24 -9.49 -17.72
CA GLY A 276 -7.13 -9.22 -18.86
C GLY A 276 -8.57 -8.88 -18.47
N THR A 277 -8.97 -8.98 -17.21
CA THR A 277 -10.27 -8.48 -16.73
C THR A 277 -10.21 -6.95 -16.65
N PRO A 278 -11.10 -6.23 -17.34
CA PRO A 278 -11.13 -4.78 -17.26
C PRO A 278 -11.63 -4.31 -15.89
N LEU A 279 -11.12 -3.17 -15.44
CA LEU A 279 -11.67 -2.47 -14.28
C LEU A 279 -12.93 -1.68 -14.71
N ASP A 280 -14.01 -1.82 -13.97
CA ASP A 280 -15.24 -1.04 -14.19
C ASP A 280 -15.08 0.37 -13.63
N HIS A 281 -14.44 0.48 -12.44
CA HIS A 281 -14.14 1.75 -11.78
C HIS A 281 -12.76 1.78 -11.13
N ILE A 282 -12.20 2.97 -11.12
CA ILE A 282 -10.94 3.27 -10.42
C ILE A 282 -11.19 4.46 -9.50
N VAL A 283 -11.26 4.19 -8.21
CA VAL A 283 -11.39 5.22 -7.17
C VAL A 283 -9.99 5.68 -6.76
N GLY A 284 -9.64 6.88 -7.14
CA GLY A 284 -8.42 7.54 -6.71
C GLY A 284 -8.61 8.22 -5.34
N VAL A 285 -7.86 7.81 -4.33
CA VAL A 285 -7.93 8.44 -3.01
C VAL A 285 -6.92 9.58 -2.94
N LEU A 286 -7.40 10.77 -2.62
CA LEU A 286 -6.63 12.00 -2.39
C LEU A 286 -6.86 12.50 -0.97
N LYS A 287 -5.84 13.11 -0.40
CA LYS A 287 -5.95 13.89 0.84
C LYS A 287 -6.02 15.38 0.49
N ALA A 288 -6.83 16.15 1.21
CA ALA A 288 -7.01 17.59 0.98
C ALA A 288 -5.74 18.44 1.21
N TYR A 289 -4.68 17.80 1.68
CA TYR A 289 -3.32 18.35 1.79
C TYR A 289 -2.31 17.24 1.49
N SER A 290 -1.06 17.60 1.27
CA SER A 290 -0.03 16.62 0.90
C SER A 290 0.68 16.06 2.11
N THR A 291 0.93 14.74 2.11
CA THR A 291 1.78 14.08 3.11
C THR A 291 2.74 13.12 2.44
N CYS A 292 3.93 12.97 3.01
CA CYS A 292 4.93 12.05 2.51
C CYS A 292 5.60 11.31 3.67
N VAL A 293 5.68 10.00 3.57
CA VAL A 293 6.47 9.13 4.48
C VAL A 293 7.71 8.67 3.74
N GLY A 294 8.85 8.67 4.44
CA GLY A 294 10.13 8.26 3.87
C GLY A 294 10.89 9.39 3.16
N ALA A 295 12.01 9.01 2.57
CA ALA A 295 12.91 9.92 1.89
C ALA A 295 12.41 10.32 0.48
N GLY A 296 13.15 11.20 -0.16
CA GLY A 296 12.91 11.68 -1.52
C GLY A 296 12.38 13.11 -1.59
N PRO A 297 12.33 13.70 -2.78
CA PRO A 297 11.84 15.04 -3.00
C PRO A 297 10.35 15.17 -2.65
N PHE A 298 10.02 16.22 -1.90
CA PHE A 298 8.66 16.55 -1.50
C PHE A 298 8.52 18.07 -1.47
N VAL A 299 8.15 18.66 -2.61
CA VAL A 299 8.14 20.13 -2.81
C VAL A 299 7.17 20.82 -1.84
N ALA A 300 6.08 20.15 -1.48
CA ALA A 300 5.03 20.70 -0.63
C ALA A 300 5.52 21.13 0.78
N GLU A 301 6.54 20.48 1.33
CA GLU A 301 7.10 20.85 2.64
C GLU A 301 7.82 22.21 2.67
N LYS A 302 8.14 22.77 1.49
CA LYS A 302 8.80 24.07 1.34
C LYS A 302 7.81 25.22 1.15
N ALA A 303 6.50 24.91 1.09
CA ALA A 303 5.49 25.87 0.69
C ALA A 303 5.12 26.88 1.79
N MET A 304 5.23 26.47 3.04
CA MET A 304 4.74 27.24 4.18
C MET A 304 5.81 27.30 5.30
N SER A 305 5.57 28.13 6.31
CA SER A 305 6.43 28.20 7.48
C SER A 305 6.36 26.91 8.30
N GLU A 306 7.42 26.61 9.06
CA GLU A 306 7.44 25.42 9.92
C GLU A 306 6.32 25.43 10.97
N SER A 307 5.94 26.60 11.48
CA SER A 307 4.80 26.73 12.40
C SER A 307 3.48 26.32 11.75
N TRP A 308 3.24 26.75 10.51
CA TRP A 308 2.05 26.35 9.76
C TRP A 308 2.03 24.83 9.46
N LEU A 309 3.19 24.28 9.07
CA LEU A 309 3.33 22.84 8.82
C LEU A 309 3.08 22.02 10.11
N GLU A 310 3.54 22.53 11.26
CA GLU A 310 3.30 21.85 12.54
C GLU A 310 1.83 21.94 12.97
N GLU A 311 1.17 23.07 12.77
CA GLU A 311 -0.28 23.20 13.01
C GLU A 311 -1.08 22.23 12.15
N LEU A 312 -0.76 22.12 10.85
CA LEU A 312 -1.38 21.14 9.93
C LEU A 312 -1.13 19.69 10.39
N ARG A 313 0.10 19.39 10.83
CA ARG A 313 0.50 18.06 11.33
C ARG A 313 -0.31 17.66 12.56
N GLN A 314 -0.48 18.59 13.50
CA GLN A 314 -1.27 18.37 14.72
C GLN A 314 -2.76 18.22 14.39
N ALA A 315 -3.33 19.12 13.60
CA ALA A 315 -4.74 19.07 13.21
C ALA A 315 -5.08 17.76 12.44
N GLY A 316 -4.20 17.35 11.55
CA GLY A 316 -4.36 16.13 10.77
C GLY A 316 -4.02 14.83 11.51
N GLY A 317 -3.36 14.90 12.69
CA GLY A 317 -2.84 13.75 13.40
C GLY A 317 -1.75 13.02 12.59
N GLU A 318 -0.89 13.77 11.88
CA GLU A 318 0.07 13.24 10.92
C GLU A 318 1.34 12.73 11.62
N TYR A 319 1.17 11.64 12.37
CA TYR A 319 2.23 10.89 13.05
C TYR A 319 2.15 9.41 12.68
N GLY A 320 3.31 8.75 12.63
CA GLY A 320 3.38 7.33 12.31
C GLY A 320 2.67 6.48 13.38
N ALA A 321 1.71 5.64 12.97
CA ALA A 321 0.90 4.86 13.89
C ALA A 321 1.73 3.92 14.82
N ALA A 322 2.85 3.40 14.33
CA ALA A 322 3.72 2.49 15.08
C ALA A 322 4.86 3.21 15.80
N THR A 323 5.37 4.31 15.25
CA THR A 323 6.60 4.96 15.74
C THR A 323 6.39 6.33 16.36
N GLY A 324 5.19 6.92 16.20
CA GLY A 324 4.94 8.32 16.57
C GLY A 324 5.75 9.35 15.78
N ARG A 325 6.53 8.94 14.77
CA ARG A 325 7.37 9.84 14.00
C ARG A 325 6.51 10.83 13.21
N PRO A 326 6.81 12.16 13.25
CA PRO A 326 6.08 13.15 12.48
C PRO A 326 6.24 12.89 10.98
N ARG A 327 5.12 12.97 10.26
CA ARG A 327 5.11 12.90 8.80
C ARG A 327 5.50 14.24 8.21
N ARG A 328 6.09 14.22 7.02
CA ARG A 328 6.29 15.40 6.20
C ARG A 328 4.92 15.82 5.66
N VAL A 329 4.58 17.08 5.78
CA VAL A 329 3.27 17.63 5.39
C VAL A 329 3.46 18.90 4.56
N GLY A 330 2.44 19.30 3.82
CA GLY A 330 2.40 20.55 3.08
C GLY A 330 1.03 20.79 2.45
N PRO A 331 0.82 21.93 1.80
CA PRO A 331 -0.40 22.24 1.07
C PRO A 331 -0.72 21.17 0.02
N PHE A 332 -1.96 21.16 -0.44
CA PHE A 332 -2.37 20.31 -1.55
C PHE A 332 -1.53 20.60 -2.79
N ASP A 333 -0.89 19.58 -3.33
CA ASP A 333 -0.03 19.66 -4.50
C ASP A 333 -0.80 19.24 -5.75
N ALA A 334 -1.31 20.22 -6.48
CA ALA A 334 -2.11 19.95 -7.68
C ALA A 334 -1.25 19.42 -8.84
N VAL A 335 0.05 19.75 -8.87
CA VAL A 335 0.96 19.27 -9.93
C VAL A 335 1.20 17.77 -9.78
N ALA A 336 1.61 17.35 -8.58
CA ALA A 336 1.82 15.94 -8.27
C ALA A 336 0.50 15.14 -8.34
N SER A 337 -0.60 15.71 -7.82
CA SER A 337 -1.91 15.03 -7.84
C SER A 337 -2.42 14.79 -9.25
N ARG A 338 -2.26 15.75 -10.17
CA ARG A 338 -2.64 15.56 -11.58
C ARG A 338 -1.86 14.44 -12.24
N TYR A 339 -0.55 14.38 -12.00
CA TYR A 339 0.29 13.28 -12.47
C TYR A 339 -0.20 11.94 -11.93
N GLY A 340 -0.40 11.82 -10.63
CA GLY A 340 -0.88 10.59 -10.01
C GLY A 340 -2.27 10.17 -10.51
N LEU A 341 -3.19 11.11 -10.71
CA LEU A 341 -4.51 10.84 -11.31
C LEU A 341 -4.39 10.26 -12.72
N ASN A 342 -3.48 10.81 -13.53
CA ASN A 342 -3.22 10.33 -14.88
C ASN A 342 -2.61 8.91 -14.86
N CYS A 343 -1.62 8.66 -13.99
CA CYS A 343 -1.02 7.33 -13.83
C CYS A 343 -2.07 6.28 -13.41
N GLN A 344 -2.96 6.63 -12.49
CA GLN A 344 -4.01 5.73 -12.01
C GLN A 344 -5.18 5.60 -12.99
N ASN A 345 -5.34 6.54 -13.93
CA ASN A 345 -6.53 6.65 -14.79
C ASN A 345 -7.84 6.64 -13.97
N ALA A 346 -7.84 7.31 -12.81
CA ALA A 346 -8.97 7.34 -11.89
C ALA A 346 -10.18 8.05 -12.54
N ASP A 347 -11.34 7.42 -12.49
CA ASP A 347 -12.62 7.96 -12.96
C ASP A 347 -13.47 8.55 -11.82
N GLN A 348 -13.12 8.18 -10.57
CA GLN A 348 -13.73 8.72 -9.36
C GLN A 348 -12.64 9.16 -8.38
N ILE A 349 -12.93 10.20 -7.59
CA ILE A 349 -12.02 10.70 -6.56
C ILE A 349 -12.71 10.63 -5.21
N ALA A 350 -12.03 10.01 -4.24
CA ALA A 350 -12.37 10.10 -2.83
C ALA A 350 -11.42 11.10 -2.15
N LEU A 351 -11.92 12.30 -1.87
CA LEU A 351 -11.16 13.34 -1.18
C LEU A 351 -11.33 13.18 0.33
N THR A 352 -10.22 13.01 1.05
CA THR A 352 -10.21 12.77 2.50
C THR A 352 -9.63 13.95 3.27
N LYS A 353 -9.94 14.04 4.56
CA LYS A 353 -9.33 15.04 5.48
C LYS A 353 -9.64 16.51 5.15
N LEU A 354 -10.77 16.80 4.50
CA LEU A 354 -11.24 18.19 4.31
C LEU A 354 -11.48 18.90 5.62
N ASP A 355 -12.02 18.20 6.61
CA ASP A 355 -12.28 18.67 7.97
C ASP A 355 -11.04 19.28 8.65
N VAL A 356 -9.85 18.81 8.33
CA VAL A 356 -8.57 19.31 8.87
C VAL A 356 -8.30 20.76 8.46
N LEU A 357 -8.85 21.21 7.34
CA LEU A 357 -8.65 22.56 6.81
C LEU A 357 -9.70 23.56 7.30
N SER A 358 -10.68 23.14 8.12
CA SER A 358 -11.82 23.94 8.56
C SER A 358 -11.44 25.22 9.33
N SER A 359 -10.26 25.27 9.97
CA SER A 359 -9.81 26.48 10.70
C SER A 359 -9.15 27.53 9.83
N LEU A 360 -8.85 27.19 8.58
CA LEU A 360 -8.08 28.08 7.68
C LEU A 360 -9.00 29.12 7.03
N LYS A 361 -8.58 30.40 7.08
CA LYS A 361 -9.24 31.49 6.33
C LYS A 361 -9.00 31.39 4.84
N GLU A 362 -7.78 31.03 4.51
CA GLU A 362 -7.32 30.82 3.14
C GLU A 362 -6.55 29.50 3.10
N ILE A 363 -6.82 28.72 2.06
CA ILE A 363 -6.22 27.41 1.83
C ILE A 363 -5.16 27.53 0.74
N PRO A 364 -3.87 27.25 1.05
CA PRO A 364 -2.82 27.26 0.06
C PRO A 364 -2.91 26.04 -0.86
N LEU A 365 -2.78 26.27 -2.18
CA LEU A 365 -2.69 25.23 -3.21
C LEU A 365 -1.39 25.40 -3.98
N ILE A 366 -0.64 24.33 -4.20
CA ILE A 366 0.52 24.36 -5.08
C ILE A 366 0.03 24.12 -6.52
N VAL A 367 0.12 25.15 -7.35
CA VAL A 367 -0.39 25.13 -8.73
C VAL A 367 0.71 24.97 -9.78
N ALA A 368 1.97 25.20 -9.41
CA ALA A 368 3.14 25.00 -10.23
C ALA A 368 4.39 24.86 -9.34
N TYR A 369 5.51 24.45 -9.94
CA TYR A 369 6.83 24.55 -9.33
C TYR A 369 7.67 25.57 -10.09
N GLN A 370 8.67 26.16 -9.42
CA GLN A 370 9.67 27.03 -10.01
C GLN A 370 11.05 26.43 -9.85
N LYS A 371 11.79 26.30 -10.97
CA LYS A 371 13.18 25.82 -11.01
C LYS A 371 14.02 26.87 -11.78
N GLY A 372 14.71 27.74 -11.08
CA GLY A 372 15.31 28.93 -11.71
C GLY A 372 14.24 29.80 -12.38
N ASP A 373 14.39 30.10 -13.65
CA ASP A 373 13.41 30.87 -14.45
C ASP A 373 12.28 30.02 -15.05
N GLN A 374 12.35 28.70 -14.91
CA GLN A 374 11.38 27.77 -15.50
C GLN A 374 10.20 27.56 -14.53
N ARG A 375 8.97 27.81 -15.02
CA ARG A 375 7.72 27.42 -14.37
C ARG A 375 7.29 26.05 -14.87
N ILE A 376 7.10 25.10 -13.94
CA ILE A 376 6.75 23.70 -14.21
C ILE A 376 5.32 23.47 -13.75
N THR A 377 4.44 23.06 -14.64
CA THR A 377 3.02 22.75 -14.37
C THR A 377 2.70 21.26 -14.50
N GLU A 378 3.64 20.48 -15.03
CA GLU A 378 3.53 19.04 -15.18
C GLU A 378 4.63 18.37 -14.35
N PHE A 379 4.25 17.33 -13.62
CA PHE A 379 5.21 16.56 -12.80
C PHE A 379 5.99 15.60 -13.68
N ASP A 380 7.32 15.65 -13.60
CA ASP A 380 8.21 14.67 -14.23
C ASP A 380 8.94 13.89 -13.12
N PRO A 381 8.70 12.57 -12.95
CA PRO A 381 9.35 11.78 -11.91
C PRO A 381 10.85 11.58 -12.14
N THR A 382 11.38 11.91 -13.33
CA THR A 382 12.80 11.80 -13.69
C THR A 382 13.59 13.08 -13.38
N GLU A 383 12.90 14.20 -13.15
CA GLU A 383 13.52 15.48 -12.81
C GLU A 383 13.82 15.58 -11.31
N ASP A 384 14.90 16.26 -10.98
CA ASP A 384 15.22 16.61 -9.59
C ASP A 384 14.28 17.68 -9.04
N MET A 385 13.14 17.24 -8.52
CA MET A 385 12.17 18.11 -7.86
C MET A 385 12.68 18.68 -6.52
N GLY A 386 13.77 18.12 -5.98
CA GLY A 386 14.38 18.61 -4.74
C GLY A 386 14.86 20.07 -4.83
N ASN A 387 15.20 20.54 -6.03
CA ASN A 387 15.65 21.91 -6.29
C ASN A 387 14.51 22.85 -6.72
N CYS A 388 13.27 22.39 -6.76
CA CYS A 388 12.11 23.22 -7.05
C CYS A 388 11.61 23.95 -5.82
N THR A 389 10.98 25.12 -6.04
CA THR A 389 10.18 25.83 -5.04
C THR A 389 8.70 25.80 -5.47
N PRO A 390 7.76 25.70 -4.52
CA PRO A 390 6.34 25.71 -4.84
C PRO A 390 5.84 27.10 -5.24
N VAL A 391 4.95 27.15 -6.24
CA VAL A 391 4.17 28.35 -6.59
C VAL A 391 2.78 28.15 -6.02
N ILE A 392 2.39 29.04 -5.11
CA ILE A 392 1.19 28.91 -4.28
C ILE A 392 0.11 29.85 -4.80
N GLU A 393 -1.11 29.36 -4.86
CA GLU A 393 -2.34 30.13 -5.01
C GLU A 393 -3.17 29.96 -3.73
N MET A 394 -3.70 31.06 -3.20
CA MET A 394 -4.56 31.07 -2.03
C MET A 394 -6.02 31.06 -2.46
N VAL A 395 -6.82 30.13 -1.94
CA VAL A 395 -8.26 30.08 -2.16
C VAL A 395 -9.00 30.32 -0.84
N PRO A 396 -10.22 30.88 -0.86
CA PRO A 396 -11.00 31.07 0.37
C PRO A 396 -11.26 29.74 1.09
N GLY A 397 -11.09 29.76 2.41
CA GLY A 397 -11.51 28.67 3.30
C GLY A 397 -12.93 28.89 3.81
N TRP A 398 -13.52 27.88 4.41
CA TRP A 398 -14.92 27.94 4.90
C TRP A 398 -15.04 28.28 6.39
N GLN A 399 -14.03 28.05 7.20
CA GLN A 399 -13.97 28.34 8.65
C GLN A 399 -15.10 27.74 9.51
N GLU A 400 -15.72 26.68 9.05
CA GLU A 400 -16.80 25.96 9.71
C GLU A 400 -16.41 24.48 9.93
N ASP A 401 -16.91 23.87 10.99
CA ASP A 401 -16.74 22.44 11.23
C ASP A 401 -17.66 21.65 10.31
N ILE A 402 -17.09 21.06 9.27
CA ILE A 402 -17.79 20.24 8.29
C ILE A 402 -17.83 18.73 8.64
N SER A 403 -17.32 18.33 9.80
CA SER A 403 -17.28 16.90 10.21
C SER A 403 -18.68 16.30 10.36
N GLY A 404 -19.68 17.13 10.62
CA GLY A 404 -21.09 16.76 10.74
C GLY A 404 -21.86 16.66 9.42
N CYS A 405 -21.40 17.28 8.34
CA CYS A 405 -22.10 17.29 7.03
C CYS A 405 -22.24 15.88 6.45
N ARG A 406 -23.35 15.61 5.81
CA ARG A 406 -23.66 14.29 5.20
C ARG A 406 -23.96 14.38 3.70
N THR A 407 -24.23 15.57 3.20
CA THR A 407 -24.50 15.88 1.78
C THR A 407 -23.64 17.05 1.31
N TYR A 408 -23.66 17.31 0.00
CA TYR A 408 -22.94 18.45 -0.59
C TYR A 408 -23.64 19.79 -0.33
N GLU A 409 -24.93 19.77 -0.10
CA GLU A 409 -25.72 20.96 0.15
C GLU A 409 -25.56 21.51 1.57
N GLU A 410 -25.17 20.65 2.51
CA GLU A 410 -24.83 21.02 3.89
C GLU A 410 -23.46 21.72 3.95
#